data_b0c119c206fb0b1f8ae199618e3cae86
#
_entry.id   b0c119c206fb0b1f8ae199618e3cae86
#
_cell.length_a   1.000
_cell.length_b   1.000
_cell.length_c   1.000
_cell.angle_alpha   90.00
_cell.angle_beta   90.00
_cell.angle_gamma   90.00
#
_symmetry.space_group_name_H-M   'P 1'
#
loop_
_entity.id
_entity.type
_entity.pdbx_description
1 polymer ?
#
loop_
_entity_poly.entity_id
_entity_poly.type
_entity_poly.pdbx_seq_one_letter_code
_entity_poly.pdbx_strand_id
1 'polypeptide(L)'
;VDDAGKSLAGDFDAQCRQTFRNLEKTLAETGAKLADLVTMTVFLIDARHTTRMTELRTEILRDDFPASAAITVAGFALPEMMIEIQGVAVI
;
A
#
# COMPACT_ATOMS: atom_id res chain seq x y z
N VAL A 1 4.41 -5.51 -10.34
CA VAL A 1 5.49 -4.94 -11.17
C VAL A 1 5.61 -3.45 -10.91
N ASP A 2 6.76 -2.88 -11.22
CA ASP A 2 6.95 -1.44 -11.13
C ASP A 2 6.37 -0.71 -12.35
N ASP A 3 6.54 0.63 -12.41
CA ASP A 3 6.01 1.44 -13.50
C ASP A 3 6.63 1.10 -14.87
N ALA A 4 7.80 0.47 -14.88
CA ALA A 4 8.47 0.02 -16.11
C ALA A 4 8.11 -1.42 -16.49
N GLY A 5 7.25 -2.09 -15.72
CA GLY A 5 6.83 -3.46 -15.95
C GLY A 5 7.81 -4.51 -15.39
N LYS A 6 8.81 -4.09 -14.63
CA LYS A 6 9.75 -5.01 -13.99
C LYS A 6 9.09 -5.74 -12.83
N SER A 7 9.34 -7.06 -12.71
CA SER A 7 8.84 -7.86 -11.60
C SER A 7 9.47 -7.42 -10.27
N LEU A 8 8.64 -7.32 -9.23
CA LEU A 8 9.05 -7.02 -7.86
C LEU A 8 8.90 -8.24 -6.95
N ALA A 9 8.80 -9.45 -7.52
CA ALA A 9 8.65 -10.67 -6.75
C ALA A 9 9.78 -10.81 -5.71
N GLY A 10 9.41 -11.14 -4.47
CA GLY A 10 10.35 -11.34 -3.37
C GLY A 10 10.88 -10.07 -2.71
N ASP A 11 10.53 -8.89 -3.20
CA ASP A 11 10.99 -7.60 -2.65
C ASP A 11 9.83 -6.86 -1.99
N PHE A 12 9.69 -7.05 -0.67
CA PHE A 12 8.58 -6.43 0.07
C PHE A 12 8.62 -4.90 0.03
N ASP A 13 9.79 -4.30 0.27
CA ASP A 13 9.94 -2.84 0.27
C ASP A 13 9.52 -2.25 -1.07
N ALA A 14 10.00 -2.85 -2.17
CA ALA A 14 9.65 -2.39 -3.51
C ALA A 14 8.16 -2.57 -3.80
N GLN A 15 7.56 -3.69 -3.40
CA GLN A 15 6.13 -3.92 -3.57
C GLN A 15 5.30 -2.94 -2.74
N CYS A 16 5.70 -2.67 -1.51
CA CYS A 16 5.01 -1.72 -0.63
C CYS A 16 5.05 -0.30 -1.22
N ARG A 17 6.21 0.16 -1.65
CA ARG A 17 6.37 1.49 -2.26
C ARG A 17 5.56 1.60 -3.55
N GLN A 18 5.57 0.57 -4.39
CA GLN A 18 4.82 0.56 -5.64
C GLN A 18 3.30 0.54 -5.38
N THR A 19 2.86 -0.15 -4.33
CA THR A 19 1.45 -0.18 -3.95
C THR A 19 0.96 1.22 -3.57
N PHE A 20 1.71 1.96 -2.77
CA PHE A 20 1.39 3.34 -2.44
C PHE A 20 1.42 4.25 -3.68
N ARG A 21 2.36 4.04 -4.57
CA ARG A 21 2.44 4.80 -5.83
C ARG A 21 1.24 4.55 -6.72
N ASN A 22 0.81 3.31 -6.83
CA ASN A 22 -0.39 2.94 -7.60
C ASN A 22 -1.64 3.56 -6.99
N LEU A 23 -1.76 3.57 -5.67
CA LEU A 23 -2.85 4.20 -4.96
C LEU A 23 -2.87 5.71 -5.22
N GLU A 24 -1.73 6.36 -5.17
CA GLU A 24 -1.59 7.79 -5.47
C GLU A 24 -2.04 8.11 -6.89
N LYS A 25 -1.64 7.30 -7.87
CA LYS A 25 -2.05 7.48 -9.28
C LYS A 25 -3.55 7.32 -9.44
N THR A 26 -4.15 6.33 -8.80
CA THR A 26 -5.60 6.09 -8.86
C THR A 26 -6.35 7.26 -8.27
N LEU A 27 -5.91 7.78 -7.13
CA LEU A 27 -6.51 8.94 -6.49
C LEU A 27 -6.39 10.19 -7.37
N ALA A 28 -5.24 10.38 -8.02
CA ALA A 28 -5.01 11.52 -8.89
C ALA A 28 -6.01 11.62 -10.05
N GLU A 29 -6.52 10.49 -10.53
CA GLU A 29 -7.53 10.45 -11.60
C GLU A 29 -8.84 11.11 -11.17
N THR A 30 -9.12 11.18 -9.87
CA THR A 30 -10.31 11.82 -9.31
C THR A 30 -10.01 13.17 -8.67
N GLY A 31 -8.78 13.68 -8.80
CA GLY A 31 -8.34 14.92 -8.18
C GLY A 31 -7.97 14.80 -6.71
N ALA A 32 -7.84 13.59 -6.18
CA ALA A 32 -7.49 13.34 -4.80
C ALA A 32 -5.99 13.07 -4.63
N LYS A 33 -5.53 13.14 -3.37
CA LYS A 33 -4.14 12.88 -2.97
C LYS A 33 -4.13 11.86 -1.84
N LEU A 34 -2.95 11.31 -1.52
CA LEU A 34 -2.78 10.43 -0.36
C LEU A 34 -3.23 11.10 0.94
N ALA A 35 -3.01 12.41 1.08
CA ALA A 35 -3.44 13.18 2.25
C ALA A 35 -4.97 13.21 2.43
N ASP A 36 -5.73 12.92 1.39
CA ASP A 36 -7.19 12.88 1.42
C ASP A 36 -7.76 11.54 1.91
N LEU A 37 -6.91 10.54 2.14
CA LEU A 37 -7.33 9.25 2.68
C LEU A 37 -7.87 9.42 4.10
N VAL A 38 -9.06 8.89 4.34
CA VAL A 38 -9.69 8.89 5.68
C VAL A 38 -9.64 7.52 6.33
N THR A 39 -9.60 6.45 5.54
CA THR A 39 -9.38 5.08 6.03
C THR A 39 -8.49 4.33 5.06
N MET A 40 -7.74 3.34 5.57
CA MET A 40 -7.04 2.39 4.74
C MET A 40 -6.93 1.04 5.44
N THR A 41 -6.93 -0.02 4.67
CA THR A 41 -6.67 -1.37 5.14
C THR A 41 -5.48 -1.93 4.37
N VAL A 42 -4.50 -2.43 5.11
CA VAL A 42 -3.32 -3.07 4.54
C VAL A 42 -3.46 -4.57 4.71
N PHE A 43 -3.40 -5.30 3.61
CA PHE A 43 -3.44 -6.77 3.61
C PHE A 43 -2.03 -7.29 3.38
N LEU A 44 -1.59 -8.23 4.22
CA LEU A 44 -0.26 -8.81 4.19
C LEU A 44 -0.36 -10.34 4.16
N ILE A 45 0.54 -11.00 3.44
CA ILE A 45 0.66 -12.46 3.48
C ILE A 45 1.38 -12.88 4.75
N ASP A 46 2.37 -12.10 5.20
CA ASP A 46 3.23 -12.45 6.32
C ASP A 46 3.20 -11.33 7.37
N ALA A 47 2.71 -11.66 8.57
CA ALA A 47 2.64 -10.71 9.68
C ALA A 47 4.01 -10.13 10.08
N ARG A 48 5.10 -10.82 9.75
CA ARG A 48 6.46 -10.32 10.00
C ARG A 48 6.80 -9.06 9.23
N HIS A 49 6.06 -8.77 8.16
CA HIS A 49 6.23 -7.54 7.38
C HIS A 49 5.52 -6.32 7.98
N THR A 50 4.76 -6.49 9.06
CA THR A 50 3.95 -5.40 9.65
C THR A 50 4.83 -4.23 10.10
N THR A 51 5.94 -4.50 10.78
CA THR A 51 6.85 -3.45 11.26
C THR A 51 7.43 -2.66 10.09
N ARG A 52 7.92 -3.36 9.07
CA ARG A 52 8.50 -2.69 7.90
C ARG A 52 7.46 -1.89 7.12
N MET A 53 6.25 -2.44 6.99
CA MET A 53 5.13 -1.72 6.36
C MET A 53 4.82 -0.42 7.11
N THR A 54 4.81 -0.48 8.44
CA THR A 54 4.55 0.70 9.27
C THR A 54 5.62 1.78 9.07
N GLU A 55 6.90 1.37 9.00
CA GLU A 55 8.00 2.30 8.73
C GLU A 55 7.84 2.98 7.36
N LEU A 56 7.56 2.20 6.32
CA LEU A 56 7.37 2.72 4.96
C LEU A 56 6.14 3.62 4.88
N ARG A 57 5.04 3.25 5.52
CA ARG A 57 3.83 4.07 5.61
C ARG A 57 4.12 5.41 6.25
N THR A 58 4.86 5.43 7.35
CA THR A 58 5.25 6.66 8.03
C THR A 58 6.09 7.57 7.13
N GLU A 59 7.02 6.98 6.40
CA GLU A 59 7.86 7.70 5.44
C GLU A 59 7.03 8.34 4.32
N ILE A 60 6.04 7.61 3.80
CA ILE A 60 5.25 8.03 2.64
C ILE A 60 4.13 9.00 3.03
N LEU A 61 3.39 8.70 4.08
CA LEU A 61 2.23 9.51 4.50
C LEU A 61 2.60 10.64 5.44
N ARG A 62 3.76 10.55 6.11
CA ARG A 62 4.25 11.55 7.06
C ARG A 62 3.23 11.80 8.18
N ASP A 63 2.62 13.01 8.23
CA ASP A 63 1.68 13.39 9.29
C ASP A 63 0.22 13.14 8.94
N ASP A 64 -0.07 12.75 7.71
CA ASP A 64 -1.44 12.60 7.21
C ASP A 64 -1.91 11.15 7.32
N PHE A 65 -1.99 10.64 8.56
CA PHE A 65 -2.39 9.25 8.80
C PHE A 65 -3.90 9.07 8.79
N PRO A 66 -4.44 8.24 7.87
CA PRO A 66 -5.82 7.82 7.94
C PRO A 66 -6.02 6.78 9.05
N ALA A 67 -7.28 6.52 9.42
CA ALA A 67 -7.60 5.35 10.23
C ALA A 67 -7.16 4.11 9.44
N SER A 68 -6.37 3.24 10.07
CA SER A 68 -5.70 2.15 9.39
C SER A 68 -5.80 0.84 10.16
N ALA A 69 -5.94 -0.27 9.41
CA ALA A 69 -5.85 -1.62 9.96
C ALA A 69 -4.88 -2.42 9.08
N ALA A 70 -4.14 -3.33 9.72
CA ALA A 70 -3.30 -4.29 9.02
C ALA A 70 -3.87 -5.70 9.27
N ILE A 71 -4.12 -6.44 8.20
CA ILE A 71 -4.74 -7.77 8.28
C ILE A 71 -3.85 -8.75 7.52
N THR A 72 -3.58 -9.90 8.14
CA THR A 72 -2.87 -11.00 7.48
C THR A 72 -3.89 -11.87 6.76
N VAL A 73 -3.61 -12.18 5.51
CA VAL A 73 -4.48 -13.02 4.65
C VAL A 73 -3.73 -14.23 4.13
N ALA A 74 -4.47 -15.23 3.67
CA ALA A 74 -3.89 -16.49 3.19
C ALA A 74 -3.25 -16.37 1.81
N GLY A 75 -3.68 -15.42 0.98
CA GLY A 75 -3.14 -15.25 -0.37
C GLY A 75 -3.82 -14.11 -1.12
N PHE A 76 -3.24 -13.78 -2.26
CA PHE A 76 -3.76 -12.79 -3.20
C PHE A 76 -4.00 -13.44 -4.56
N ALA A 77 -4.51 -12.66 -5.51
CA ALA A 77 -4.78 -13.12 -6.87
C ALA A 77 -3.53 -13.69 -7.55
N LEU A 78 -2.37 -13.08 -7.29
CA LEU A 78 -1.07 -13.54 -7.83
C LEU A 78 -0.19 -14.04 -6.67
N PRO A 79 0.46 -15.22 -6.82
CA PRO A 79 1.25 -15.81 -5.74
C PRO A 79 2.42 -14.95 -5.27
N GLU A 80 2.98 -14.12 -6.13
CA GLU A 80 4.13 -13.26 -5.80
C GLU A 80 3.74 -11.98 -5.06
N MET A 81 2.46 -11.66 -4.96
CA MET A 81 2.00 -10.47 -4.22
C MET A 81 2.20 -10.65 -2.73
N MET A 82 2.80 -9.67 -2.08
CA MET A 82 3.07 -9.68 -0.64
C MET A 82 2.22 -8.69 0.13
N ILE A 83 1.62 -7.71 -0.56
CA ILE A 83 0.86 -6.61 0.05
C ILE A 83 -0.23 -6.13 -0.89
N GLU A 84 -1.35 -5.72 -0.30
CA GLU A 84 -2.43 -5.01 -0.99
C GLU A 84 -2.97 -3.94 -0.05
N ILE A 85 -3.32 -2.77 -0.59
CA ILE A 85 -3.89 -1.67 0.18
C ILE A 85 -5.21 -1.26 -0.43
N GLN A 86 -6.21 -1.11 0.44
CA GLN A 86 -7.52 -0.59 0.09
C GLN A 86 -7.77 0.67 0.91
N GLY A 87 -8.31 1.71 0.30
CA GLY A 87 -8.53 2.97 1.01
C GLY A 87 -9.74 3.72 0.51
N VAL A 88 -10.18 4.68 1.31
CA VAL A 88 -11.27 5.61 0.98
C VAL A 88 -10.74 7.02 1.19
N ALA A 89 -10.91 7.86 0.20
CA ALA A 89 -10.55 9.27 0.25
C ALA A 89 -11.80 10.14 0.16
N VAL A 90 -11.76 11.29 0.82
CA VAL A 90 -12.81 12.31 0.77
C VAL A 90 -12.17 13.61 0.35
N ILE A 91 -12.69 14.21 -0.72
CA ILE A 91 -12.22 15.48 -1.27
C ILE A 91 -13.29 16.56 -1.17
#